data_e75bd9ca5a08d338aa2d65293f221b02
#
_entry.id   e75bd9ca5a08d338aa2d65293f221b02
#
_cell.length_a   1.000
_cell.length_b   1.000
_cell.length_c   1.000
_cell.angle_alpha   90.00
_cell.angle_beta   90.00
_cell.angle_gamma   90.00
#
_symmetry.space_group_name_H-M   'P 1'
#
loop_
_entity.id
_entity.type
_entity.pdbx_description
1 polymer ?
#
loop_
_entity_poly.entity_id
_entity_poly.type
_entity_poly.pdbx_seq_one_letter_code
_entity_poly.pdbx_strand_id
1 'polypeptide(L)'
;MDDSLDLDDRRYMQRTAQNALEFNRTWEASMWRNPETGAEGTLTPTRTYESGAAKWCREFEATVTVDHEQELATGHACRERDGTWRIIEYKLGSNRNR
;
A
#
# COMPACT_ATOMS: atom_id res chain seq x y z
N MET A 1 9.52 7.25 12.63
CA MET A 1 9.53 6.75 12.47
C MET A 1 8.65 5.83 12.42
N ASP A 2 8.63 5.17 12.15
CA ASP A 2 7.85 4.35 12.05
C ASP A 2 7.52 3.70 13.12
N ASP A 3 7.96 3.97 14.12
CA ASP A 3 7.58 3.56 15.33
C ASP A 3 6.24 3.92 15.64
N SER A 4 5.63 4.81 14.95
CA SER A 4 4.28 5.23 15.17
C SER A 4 3.28 4.15 14.87
N LEU A 5 3.61 3.21 14.03
CA LEU A 5 2.70 2.12 13.68
C LEU A 5 3.02 0.90 14.52
N ASP A 6 2.02 0.37 15.19
CA ASP A 6 2.26 -0.85 15.93
C ASP A 6 1.99 -2.08 15.05
N LEU A 7 2.10 -3.24 15.62
CA LEU A 7 1.99 -4.48 14.86
C LEU A 7 0.59 -4.66 14.28
N ASP A 8 -0.43 -4.30 15.03
CA ASP A 8 -1.79 -4.44 14.54
C ASP A 8 -2.07 -3.46 13.41
N ASP A 9 -1.54 -2.25 13.50
CA ASP A 9 -1.66 -1.29 12.39
C ASP A 9 -1.11 -1.89 11.12
N ARG A 10 0.04 -2.54 11.22
CA ARG A 10 0.68 -3.14 10.05
C ARG A 10 -0.13 -4.28 9.49
N ARG A 11 -0.78 -5.04 10.34
CA ARG A 11 -1.63 -6.12 9.86
C ARG A 11 -2.83 -5.60 9.08
N TYR A 12 -3.47 -4.55 9.58
CA TYR A 12 -4.55 -3.92 8.83
C TYR A 12 -4.04 -3.45 7.46
N MET A 13 -2.90 -2.77 7.48
CA MET A 13 -2.33 -2.24 6.26
C MET A 13 -2.01 -3.34 5.26
N GLN A 14 -1.39 -4.42 5.72
CA GLN A 14 -0.99 -5.50 4.84
C GLN A 14 -2.19 -6.22 4.25
N ARG A 15 -3.20 -6.46 5.05
CA ARG A 15 -4.40 -7.13 4.56
C ARG A 15 -5.09 -6.28 3.49
N THR A 16 -5.19 -5.00 3.76
CA THR A 16 -5.81 -4.09 2.81
C THR A 16 -5.02 -4.01 1.52
N ALA A 17 -3.69 -3.97 1.64
CA ALA A 17 -2.85 -3.92 0.46
C ALA A 17 -3.01 -5.18 -0.40
N GLN A 18 -3.01 -6.35 0.23
CA GLN A 18 -3.16 -7.59 -0.52
C GLN A 18 -4.50 -7.62 -1.25
N ASN A 19 -5.56 -7.22 -0.57
CA ASN A 19 -6.88 -7.21 -1.19
C ASN A 19 -6.98 -6.19 -2.30
N ALA A 20 -6.45 -5.01 -2.09
CA ALA A 20 -6.53 -3.96 -3.10
C ALA A 20 -5.74 -4.33 -4.35
N LEU A 21 -4.55 -4.87 -4.15
CA LEU A 21 -3.73 -5.25 -5.30
C LEU A 21 -4.36 -6.39 -6.08
N GLU A 22 -5.05 -7.28 -5.41
CA GLU A 22 -5.66 -8.42 -6.08
C GLU A 22 -6.97 -8.04 -6.77
N PHE A 23 -7.78 -7.20 -6.15
CA PHE A 23 -9.15 -7.03 -6.61
C PHE A 23 -9.53 -5.65 -7.11
N ASN A 24 -8.80 -4.61 -6.75
CA ASN A 24 -9.26 -3.26 -7.10
C ASN A 24 -8.91 -2.90 -8.53
N ARG A 25 -9.76 -2.10 -9.11
CA ARG A 25 -9.46 -1.52 -10.41
C ARG A 25 -8.40 -0.45 -10.23
N THR A 26 -7.77 -0.11 -11.33
CA THR A 26 -6.83 1.02 -11.34
C THR A 26 -7.58 2.26 -10.84
N TRP A 27 -6.96 2.97 -9.92
CA TRP A 27 -7.46 4.19 -9.29
C TRP A 27 -8.61 3.96 -8.32
N GLU A 28 -8.90 2.72 -7.98
CA GLU A 28 -9.87 2.40 -6.94
C GLU A 28 -9.14 2.20 -5.63
N ALA A 29 -9.46 3.01 -4.63
CA ALA A 29 -8.75 2.99 -3.35
C ALA A 29 -9.43 2.06 -2.37
N SER A 30 -8.62 1.42 -1.54
CA SER A 30 -9.10 0.72 -0.36
C SER A 30 -8.56 1.41 0.87
N MET A 31 -9.30 1.38 1.96
CA MET A 31 -8.93 2.03 3.21
C MET A 31 -8.84 1.04 4.32
N TRP A 32 -8.00 1.34 5.29
CA TRP A 32 -7.96 0.59 6.53
C TRP A 32 -7.93 1.58 7.69
N ARG A 33 -8.36 1.13 8.84
CA ARG A 33 -8.30 1.92 10.04
C ARG A 33 -8.23 1.00 11.23
N ASN A 34 -7.35 1.32 12.17
CA ASN A 34 -7.27 0.58 13.42
C ASN A 34 -8.00 1.40 14.47
N PRO A 35 -9.17 0.98 14.94
CA PRO A 35 -9.93 1.79 15.87
C PRO A 35 -9.27 1.96 17.23
N GLU A 36 -8.33 1.11 17.56
CA GLU A 36 -7.67 1.24 18.85
C GLU A 36 -6.60 2.30 18.87
N THR A 37 -5.94 2.52 17.78
CA THR A 37 -4.88 3.51 17.73
C THR A 37 -5.28 4.75 16.96
N GLY A 38 -6.30 4.63 16.10
CA GLY A 38 -6.68 5.72 15.22
C GLY A 38 -5.84 5.84 13.98
N ALA A 39 -4.85 4.98 13.82
CA ALA A 39 -4.08 4.98 12.58
C ALA A 39 -4.96 4.53 11.43
N GLU A 40 -4.70 5.07 10.26
CA GLU A 40 -5.49 4.71 9.09
C GLU A 40 -4.68 4.93 7.83
N GLY A 41 -5.16 4.40 6.72
CA GLY A 41 -4.45 4.57 5.48
C GLY A 41 -5.27 4.14 4.29
N THR A 42 -4.69 4.33 3.13
CA THR A 42 -5.31 3.91 1.87
C THR A 42 -4.27 3.25 0.99
N LEU A 43 -4.76 2.46 0.05
CA LEU A 43 -3.90 1.97 -1.02
C LEU A 43 -4.70 1.99 -2.31
N THR A 44 -4.12 2.59 -3.33
CA THR A 44 -4.76 2.79 -4.62
C THR A 44 -3.85 2.26 -5.72
N PRO A 45 -4.21 1.19 -6.41
CA PRO A 45 -3.42 0.76 -7.56
C PRO A 45 -3.51 1.81 -8.66
N THR A 46 -2.39 2.15 -9.26
CA THR A 46 -2.36 3.20 -10.26
C THR A 46 -2.00 2.69 -11.65
N ARG A 47 -1.42 1.51 -11.75
CA ARG A 47 -1.07 0.97 -13.05
C ARG A 47 -0.85 -0.53 -12.91
N THR A 48 -1.26 -1.28 -13.90
CA THR A 48 -1.05 -2.73 -13.92
C THR A 48 -0.24 -3.07 -15.17
N TYR A 49 0.77 -3.91 -15.00
CA TYR A 49 1.62 -4.28 -16.12
C TYR A 49 2.16 -5.69 -15.92
N GLU A 50 2.64 -6.26 -17.00
CA GLU A 50 3.24 -7.58 -16.94
C GLU A 50 4.75 -7.41 -17.05
N SER A 51 5.47 -8.02 -16.12
CA SER A 51 6.92 -7.91 -16.12
C SER A 51 7.51 -8.85 -17.15
N GLY A 52 8.80 -8.69 -17.40
CA GLY A 52 9.49 -9.55 -18.34
C GLY A 52 9.51 -11.00 -17.93
N ALA A 53 9.22 -11.31 -16.67
CA ALA A 53 9.15 -12.67 -16.20
C ALA A 53 7.73 -13.23 -16.25
N ALA A 54 6.84 -12.53 -16.94
CA ALA A 54 5.44 -12.93 -17.09
C ALA A 54 4.69 -12.93 -15.78
N LYS A 55 5.08 -12.06 -14.86
CA LYS A 55 4.36 -11.86 -13.63
C LYS A 55 3.52 -10.61 -13.74
N TRP A 56 2.34 -10.63 -13.15
CA TRP A 56 1.54 -9.42 -13.07
C TRP A 56 2.07 -8.55 -11.95
N CYS A 57 2.22 -7.27 -12.23
CA CYS A 57 2.73 -6.30 -11.28
C CYS A 57 1.83 -5.08 -11.29
N ARG A 58 1.81 -4.35 -10.18
CA ARG A 58 0.99 -3.14 -10.09
C ARG A 58 1.77 -2.06 -9.35
N GLU A 59 1.69 -0.86 -9.89
CA GLU A 59 2.15 0.33 -9.17
C GLU A 59 1.01 0.83 -8.31
N PHE A 60 1.33 1.47 -7.21
CA PHE A 60 0.30 1.96 -6.30
C PHE A 60 0.75 3.21 -5.56
N GLU A 61 -0.23 3.92 -5.04
CA GLU A 61 -0.04 5.00 -4.10
C GLU A 61 -0.66 4.57 -2.79
N ALA A 62 -0.04 4.96 -1.69
CA ALA A 62 -0.54 4.62 -0.38
C ALA A 62 -0.45 5.84 0.52
N THR A 63 -1.37 5.94 1.46
CA THR A 63 -1.27 6.96 2.49
C THR A 63 -1.33 6.29 3.84
N VAL A 64 -0.66 6.88 4.82
CA VAL A 64 -0.73 6.45 6.20
C VAL A 64 -0.88 7.69 7.03
N THR A 65 -1.86 7.71 7.92
CA THR A 65 -2.10 8.83 8.82
C THR A 65 -2.01 8.34 10.25
N VAL A 66 -1.13 8.97 11.01
CA VAL A 66 -0.95 8.67 12.42
C VAL A 66 -0.91 9.99 13.15
N ASP A 67 -1.72 10.14 14.19
CA ASP A 67 -1.76 11.37 15.00
C ASP A 67 -1.95 12.59 14.13
N HIS A 68 -2.86 12.49 13.17
CA HIS A 68 -3.21 13.60 12.28
C HIS A 68 -2.12 13.98 11.28
N GLU A 69 -1.07 13.21 11.21
CA GLU A 69 -0.03 13.47 10.22
C GLU A 69 -0.07 12.41 9.14
N GLN A 70 -0.15 12.84 7.91
CA GLN A 70 -0.27 11.93 6.79
C GLN A 70 1.01 11.84 6.00
N GLU A 71 1.38 10.63 5.66
CA GLU A 71 2.49 10.41 4.75
C GLU A 71 1.99 9.74 3.50
N LEU A 72 2.63 10.06 2.41
CA LEU A 72 2.31 9.52 1.11
C LEU A 72 3.45 8.63 0.66
N ALA A 73 3.14 7.52 0.04
CA ALA A 73 4.14 6.60 -0.47
C ALA A 73 3.72 6.12 -1.83
N THR A 74 4.69 5.72 -2.63
CA THR A 74 4.43 5.07 -3.90
C THR A 74 5.26 3.80 -3.94
N GLY A 75 4.82 2.85 -4.74
CA GLY A 75 5.58 1.63 -4.84
C GLY A 75 5.05 0.75 -5.94
N HIS A 76 5.63 -0.42 -6.05
CA HIS A 76 5.07 -1.42 -6.91
C HIS A 76 5.25 -2.81 -6.31
N ALA A 77 4.38 -3.71 -6.69
CA ALA A 77 4.35 -5.07 -6.18
C ALA A 77 4.07 -6.01 -7.33
N CYS A 78 4.53 -7.24 -7.20
CA CYS A 78 4.29 -8.24 -8.21
C CYS A 78 3.65 -9.47 -7.57
N ARG A 79 2.80 -10.13 -8.33
CA ARG A 79 2.03 -11.25 -7.83
C ARG A 79 2.85 -12.52 -7.88
N GLU A 80 2.85 -13.24 -6.76
CA GLU A 80 3.56 -14.50 -6.66
C GLU A 80 2.65 -15.64 -7.11
N ARG A 81 3.23 -16.83 -7.25
CA ARG A 81 2.46 -17.97 -7.68
C ARG A 81 1.32 -18.31 -6.75
N ASP A 82 1.50 -18.09 -5.46
CA ASP A 82 0.48 -18.44 -4.49
C ASP A 82 -0.61 -17.37 -4.39
N GLY A 83 -0.52 -16.33 -5.20
CA GLY A 83 -1.55 -15.29 -5.21
C GLY A 83 -1.29 -14.12 -4.31
N THR A 84 -0.21 -14.14 -3.56
CA THR A 84 0.12 -12.99 -2.73
C THR A 84 0.90 -11.97 -3.55
N TRP A 85 0.85 -10.74 -3.12
CA TRP A 85 1.56 -9.65 -3.78
C TRP A 85 2.77 -9.29 -2.94
N ARG A 86 3.93 -9.27 -3.58
CA ARG A 86 5.18 -8.97 -2.91
C ARG A 86 5.61 -7.57 -3.29
N ILE A 87 5.82 -6.72 -2.28
CA ILE A 87 6.26 -5.36 -2.53
C ILE A 87 7.71 -5.39 -3.00
N ILE A 88 7.94 -4.86 -4.18
CA ILE A 88 9.28 -4.82 -4.76
C ILE A 88 9.97 -3.52 -4.42
N GLU A 89 9.23 -2.42 -4.45
CA GLU A 89 9.79 -1.12 -4.19
C GLU A 89 8.77 -0.26 -3.47
N TYR A 90 9.24 0.58 -2.56
CA TYR A 90 8.36 1.40 -1.75
C TYR A 90 9.12 2.68 -1.40
N LYS A 91 8.58 3.83 -1.78
CA LYS A 91 9.20 5.11 -1.52
C LYS A 91 8.28 6.00 -0.75
N LEU A 92 8.77 6.57 0.34
CA LEU A 92 7.99 7.51 1.10
C LEU A 92 8.03 8.87 0.45
N GLY A 93 7.00 9.51 0.58
CA GLY A 93 6.69 10.78 0.28
C GLY A 93 7.39 11.72 -0.31
N SER A 94 7.96 11.62 -1.00
CA SER A 94 8.56 12.49 -1.36
C SER A 94 8.17 13.63 -1.89
N ASN A 95 7.36 13.92 -2.14
CA ASN A 95 6.98 15.01 -2.69
C ASN A 95 6.94 16.11 -2.04
N ARG A 96 7.31 16.31 -1.21
CA ARG A 96 7.17 17.45 -0.57
C ARG A 96 8.12 18.21 -0.71
N ASN A 97 8.51 18.54 -1.22
CA ASN A 97 9.22 19.25 -1.28
C ASN A 97 9.44 19.96 -1.76
N ARG A 98 9.37 20.17 -1.88
CA ARG A 98 9.49 20.81 -2.16
C ARG A 98 9.66 21.14 -2.32
#